data_4aa977ae1f803d9b7650348151d1d545
#
_entry.id   4aa977ae1f803d9b7650348151d1d545
#
_cell.length_a   1.000
_cell.length_b   1.000
_cell.length_c   1.000
_cell.angle_alpha   90.00
_cell.angle_beta   90.00
_cell.angle_gamma   90.00
#
_symmetry.space_group_name_H-M   'P 1'
#
loop_
_entity.id
_entity.type
_entity.pdbx_description
1 polymer ?
#
loop_
_entity_poly.entity_id
_entity_poly.type
_entity_poly.pdbx_seq_one_letter_code
_entity_poly.pdbx_strand_id
1 'polypeptide(L)'
;MYKLIFTSLFLMLLYPITTKAEDKDLEVQQRALAAKGDSCVQAYDYFHALQYYKQLDTAFVNNNIPVVRNMAEIYHRTGDKNAWYKTLVSFYTSKPDSMTYNDMRSLYFASRSIESENDIIMIGNKILETNPFDSEIVVSMASYFNDNEHPEKALELCGDYMQRDSTNLAVMRQYGYAAHLLGNYKEAIETYKKLEVNGFDNYESALIIGYSLLKLDSAWNARPYLRKAVEKRKEGEYASLLHLGNAYIACGEYGEGIGCLYEVIETITPKNDLYYSLYNSIGEAYYKQKIYEKAAKAFLECTKYKSDNPLVYYNIAQMCKGMKDEKREIKYSKKFLDISHHLEDTPQNKELIKSVEERVEYLSKHVTK
;
A
#
# COMPACT_ATOMS: atom_id res chain seq x y z
N MET A 1 -22.03 63.98 -48.35
CA MET A 1 -22.31 62.57 -48.00
C MET A 1 -21.26 61.57 -48.56
N TYR A 2 -20.40 61.91 -49.50
CA TYR A 2 -19.37 61.01 -50.07
C TYR A 2 -18.03 60.95 -49.32
N LYS A 3 -17.71 61.89 -48.43
CA LYS A 3 -16.48 61.88 -47.67
C LYS A 3 -16.48 60.95 -46.45
N LEU A 4 -17.65 60.60 -45.92
CA LEU A 4 -17.78 59.69 -44.76
C LEU A 4 -17.73 58.20 -45.14
N ILE A 5 -18.08 57.85 -46.38
CA ILE A 5 -18.06 56.46 -46.85
C ILE A 5 -16.65 56.01 -47.20
N PHE A 6 -15.77 56.88 -47.65
CA PHE A 6 -14.36 56.52 -47.94
C PHE A 6 -13.49 56.28 -46.71
N THR A 7 -13.78 56.99 -45.62
CA THR A 7 -13.02 56.74 -44.32
C THR A 7 -13.45 55.46 -43.66
N SER A 8 -14.70 55.04 -43.76
CA SER A 8 -15.11 53.73 -43.12
C SER A 8 -14.65 52.52 -43.97
N LEU A 9 -14.53 52.63 -45.28
CA LEU A 9 -13.99 51.52 -46.10
C LEU A 9 -12.48 51.39 -45.99
N PHE A 10 -11.74 52.48 -45.73
CA PHE A 10 -10.32 52.48 -45.56
C PHE A 10 -9.94 51.90 -44.14
N LEU A 11 -10.77 52.17 -43.13
CA LEU A 11 -10.64 51.56 -41.79
C LEU A 11 -11.00 50.06 -41.81
N MET A 12 -11.99 49.61 -42.60
CA MET A 12 -12.31 48.19 -42.72
C MET A 12 -11.24 47.36 -43.47
N LEU A 13 -10.49 47.98 -44.37
CA LEU A 13 -9.41 47.34 -45.15
C LEU A 13 -8.07 47.31 -44.38
N LEU A 14 -7.87 48.19 -43.37
CA LEU A 14 -6.68 48.24 -42.56
C LEU A 14 -6.77 47.31 -41.32
N TYR A 15 -7.99 47.01 -40.84
CA TYR A 15 -8.20 46.16 -39.65
C TYR A 15 -7.65 44.72 -39.80
N PRO A 16 -7.84 44.01 -40.92
CA PRO A 16 -7.27 42.66 -41.10
C PRO A 16 -5.76 42.68 -41.45
N ILE A 17 -5.22 43.84 -41.86
CA ILE A 17 -3.77 43.97 -42.19
C ILE A 17 -2.97 44.26 -40.93
N THR A 18 -3.50 45.09 -40.02
CA THR A 18 -2.86 45.38 -38.74
C THR A 18 -2.85 44.14 -37.80
N THR A 19 -3.96 43.41 -37.70
CA THR A 19 -4.04 42.16 -36.92
C THR A 19 -3.07 41.08 -37.44
N LYS A 20 -2.94 40.94 -38.79
CA LYS A 20 -1.96 39.99 -39.37
C LYS A 20 -0.49 40.41 -39.17
N ALA A 21 -0.19 41.67 -39.05
CA ALA A 21 1.18 42.16 -38.76
C ALA A 21 1.51 41.96 -37.27
N GLU A 22 0.59 42.31 -36.37
CA GLU A 22 0.70 42.09 -34.93
C GLU A 22 0.81 40.61 -34.60
N ASP A 23 0.05 39.72 -35.24
CA ASP A 23 0.13 38.26 -35.09
C ASP A 23 1.51 37.71 -35.53
N LYS A 24 2.10 38.27 -36.62
CA LYS A 24 3.44 37.88 -37.05
C LYS A 24 4.53 38.31 -36.10
N ASP A 25 4.46 39.51 -35.56
CA ASP A 25 5.41 40.03 -34.61
C ASP A 25 5.35 39.23 -33.31
N LEU A 26 4.17 38.85 -32.83
CA LEU A 26 3.97 38.00 -31.68
C LEU A 26 4.57 36.60 -31.91
N GLU A 27 4.35 35.99 -33.03
CA GLU A 27 4.94 34.67 -33.36
C GLU A 27 6.47 34.71 -33.39
N VAL A 28 7.06 35.77 -33.94
CA VAL A 28 8.52 35.96 -33.92
C VAL A 28 9.05 36.09 -32.51
N GLN A 29 8.38 36.83 -31.62
CA GLN A 29 8.75 36.95 -30.20
C GLN A 29 8.66 35.60 -29.48
N GLN A 30 7.58 34.84 -29.70
CA GLN A 30 7.40 33.54 -29.10
C GLN A 30 8.52 32.56 -29.52
N ARG A 31 8.87 32.54 -30.81
CA ARG A 31 9.98 31.73 -31.33
C ARG A 31 11.34 32.14 -30.74
N ALA A 32 11.58 33.44 -30.57
CA ALA A 32 12.82 33.93 -29.95
C ALA A 32 12.93 33.53 -28.46
N LEU A 33 11.82 33.57 -27.72
CA LEU A 33 11.78 33.11 -26.34
C LEU A 33 12.01 31.59 -26.23
N ALA A 34 11.38 30.83 -27.13
CA ALA A 34 11.58 29.37 -27.20
C ALA A 34 13.05 29.02 -27.48
N ALA A 35 13.70 29.69 -28.44
CA ALA A 35 15.11 29.48 -28.76
C ALA A 35 16.05 29.80 -27.61
N LYS A 36 15.73 30.85 -26.80
CA LYS A 36 16.50 31.15 -25.58
C LYS A 36 16.34 30.03 -24.54
N GLY A 37 15.11 29.55 -24.35
CA GLY A 37 14.82 28.41 -23.48
C GLY A 37 15.60 27.16 -23.92
N ASP A 38 15.56 26.83 -25.21
CA ASP A 38 16.28 25.69 -25.78
C ASP A 38 17.81 25.80 -25.56
N SER A 39 18.37 26.99 -25.73
CA SER A 39 19.80 27.24 -25.45
C SER A 39 20.15 27.01 -23.98
N CYS A 40 19.26 27.41 -23.06
CA CYS A 40 19.44 27.13 -21.64
C CYS A 40 19.35 25.64 -21.32
N VAL A 41 18.44 24.90 -21.98
CA VAL A 41 18.34 23.42 -21.84
C VAL A 41 19.64 22.77 -22.27
N GLN A 42 20.21 23.17 -23.41
CA GLN A 42 21.49 22.65 -23.89
C GLN A 42 22.66 22.92 -22.94
N ALA A 43 22.60 24.04 -22.21
CA ALA A 43 23.54 24.43 -21.16
C ALA A 43 23.23 23.80 -19.77
N TYR A 44 22.20 22.96 -19.67
CA TYR A 44 21.68 22.39 -18.41
C TYR A 44 21.18 23.46 -17.40
N ASP A 45 20.91 24.68 -17.86
CA ASP A 45 20.33 25.75 -17.05
C ASP A 45 18.79 25.67 -17.05
N TYR A 46 18.28 24.71 -16.34
CA TYR A 46 16.85 24.43 -16.31
C TYR A 46 16.03 25.54 -15.66
N PHE A 47 16.62 26.30 -14.76
CA PHE A 47 15.94 27.42 -14.11
C PHE A 47 15.61 28.53 -15.10
N HIS A 48 16.59 29.02 -15.86
CA HIS A 48 16.38 30.06 -16.85
C HIS A 48 15.59 29.52 -18.06
N ALA A 49 15.77 28.27 -18.43
CA ALA A 49 14.93 27.64 -19.46
C ALA A 49 13.44 27.75 -19.13
N LEU A 50 13.04 27.37 -17.91
CA LEU A 50 11.63 27.51 -17.47
C LEU A 50 11.18 28.97 -17.38
N GLN A 51 12.04 29.91 -17.03
CA GLN A 51 11.69 31.34 -17.05
C GLN A 51 11.32 31.82 -18.45
N TYR A 52 12.05 31.40 -19.49
CA TYR A 52 11.71 31.70 -20.87
C TYR A 52 10.46 30.98 -21.34
N TYR A 53 10.31 29.67 -21.08
CA TYR A 53 9.15 28.91 -21.50
C TYR A 53 7.85 29.36 -20.83
N LYS A 54 7.88 29.80 -19.59
CA LYS A 54 6.71 30.35 -18.87
C LYS A 54 6.22 31.70 -19.40
N GLN A 55 7.01 32.39 -20.24
CA GLN A 55 6.60 33.61 -20.93
C GLN A 55 5.90 33.31 -22.27
N LEU A 56 5.97 32.06 -22.73
CA LEU A 56 5.26 31.63 -23.93
C LEU A 56 3.76 31.52 -23.65
N ASP A 57 2.92 31.88 -24.62
CA ASP A 57 1.50 31.64 -24.49
C ASP A 57 1.16 30.13 -24.62
N THR A 58 0.05 29.75 -24.05
CA THR A 58 -0.40 28.35 -24.01
C THR A 58 -0.63 27.75 -25.40
N ALA A 59 -1.11 28.57 -26.33
CA ALA A 59 -1.38 28.11 -27.72
C ALA A 59 -0.06 27.84 -28.44
N PHE A 60 0.96 28.70 -28.24
CA PHE A 60 2.28 28.49 -28.81
C PHE A 60 2.94 27.23 -28.20
N VAL A 61 2.91 27.07 -26.88
CA VAL A 61 3.43 25.87 -26.20
C VAL A 61 2.77 24.61 -26.73
N ASN A 62 1.43 24.54 -26.76
CA ASN A 62 0.70 23.36 -27.22
C ASN A 62 0.97 23.02 -28.70
N ASN A 63 1.38 24.02 -29.51
CA ASN A 63 1.75 23.81 -30.91
C ASN A 63 3.26 23.50 -31.10
N ASN A 64 4.09 23.66 -30.09
CA ASN A 64 5.54 23.47 -30.18
C ASN A 64 5.97 22.23 -29.38
N ILE A 65 5.91 21.07 -30.01
CA ILE A 65 6.21 19.78 -29.38
C ILE A 65 7.60 19.74 -28.69
N PRO A 66 8.71 20.25 -29.29
CA PRO A 66 9.99 20.34 -28.59
C PRO A 66 9.92 21.10 -27.30
N VAL A 67 9.26 22.25 -27.24
CA VAL A 67 9.09 23.04 -26.02
C VAL A 67 8.33 22.26 -24.95
N VAL A 68 7.23 21.60 -25.31
CA VAL A 68 6.44 20.79 -24.39
C VAL A 68 7.30 19.66 -23.79
N ARG A 69 8.07 18.95 -24.62
CA ARG A 69 8.97 17.87 -24.17
C ARG A 69 10.07 18.39 -23.25
N ASN A 70 10.69 19.52 -23.60
CA ASN A 70 11.70 20.15 -22.76
C ASN A 70 11.12 20.58 -21.41
N MET A 71 9.95 21.21 -21.40
CA MET A 71 9.25 21.58 -20.16
C MET A 71 8.94 20.35 -19.28
N ALA A 72 8.39 19.30 -19.89
CA ALA A 72 8.10 18.06 -19.18
C ALA A 72 9.36 17.42 -18.55
N GLU A 73 10.45 17.34 -19.33
CA GLU A 73 11.73 16.80 -18.87
C GLU A 73 12.31 17.65 -17.72
N ILE A 74 12.24 18.97 -17.81
CA ILE A 74 12.73 19.85 -16.75
C ILE A 74 11.90 19.67 -15.47
N TYR A 75 10.57 19.64 -15.57
CA TYR A 75 9.70 19.40 -14.40
C TYR A 75 9.96 18.04 -13.76
N HIS A 76 10.16 17.00 -14.58
CA HIS A 76 10.56 15.68 -14.08
C HIS A 76 11.89 15.75 -13.31
N ARG A 77 12.95 16.36 -13.89
CA ARG A 77 14.28 16.49 -13.25
C ARG A 77 14.28 17.36 -12.01
N THR A 78 13.45 18.38 -11.95
CA THR A 78 13.32 19.28 -10.80
C THR A 78 12.37 18.76 -9.73
N GLY A 79 11.68 17.65 -9.97
CA GLY A 79 10.77 17.02 -9.02
C GLY A 79 9.39 17.70 -8.90
N ASP A 80 9.05 18.63 -9.82
CA ASP A 80 7.71 19.23 -9.86
C ASP A 80 6.71 18.27 -10.54
N LYS A 81 6.25 17.29 -9.77
CA LYS A 81 5.35 16.24 -10.22
C LYS A 81 4.05 16.79 -10.84
N ASN A 82 3.49 17.82 -10.23
CA ASN A 82 2.24 18.42 -10.70
C ASN A 82 2.40 19.14 -12.04
N ALA A 83 3.46 19.92 -12.21
CA ALA A 83 3.75 20.61 -13.46
C ALA A 83 4.10 19.60 -14.57
N TRP A 84 4.87 18.56 -14.23
CA TRP A 84 5.20 17.47 -15.15
C TRP A 84 3.94 16.80 -15.70
N TYR A 85 3.05 16.34 -14.82
CA TYR A 85 1.77 15.73 -15.19
C TYR A 85 0.91 16.67 -16.03
N LYS A 86 0.65 17.91 -15.56
CA LYS A 86 -0.19 18.88 -16.28
C LYS A 86 0.31 19.17 -17.70
N THR A 87 1.63 19.30 -17.86
CA THR A 87 2.26 19.55 -19.16
C THR A 87 1.98 18.39 -20.12
N LEU A 88 2.15 17.15 -19.67
CA LEU A 88 1.96 15.97 -20.50
C LEU A 88 0.47 15.66 -20.78
N VAL A 89 -0.42 15.88 -19.80
CA VAL A 89 -1.89 15.77 -20.04
C VAL A 89 -2.36 16.81 -21.05
N SER A 90 -1.89 18.07 -20.97
CA SER A 90 -2.20 19.10 -21.97
C SER A 90 -1.72 18.68 -23.35
N PHE A 91 -0.53 18.10 -23.45
CA PHE A 91 -0.01 17.57 -24.72
C PHE A 91 -0.85 16.41 -25.25
N TYR A 92 -1.17 15.43 -24.40
CA TYR A 92 -2.02 14.30 -24.76
C TYR A 92 -3.40 14.73 -25.25
N THR A 93 -4.01 15.73 -24.59
CA THR A 93 -5.35 16.23 -24.93
C THR A 93 -5.35 17.03 -26.22
N SER A 94 -4.31 17.85 -26.46
CA SER A 94 -4.25 18.74 -27.61
C SER A 94 -3.74 18.05 -28.88
N LYS A 95 -2.81 17.11 -28.75
CA LYS A 95 -2.14 16.43 -29.88
C LYS A 95 -1.85 14.96 -29.62
N PRO A 96 -2.85 14.12 -29.38
CA PRO A 96 -2.65 12.70 -29.04
C PRO A 96 -1.85 11.94 -30.11
N ASP A 97 -2.08 12.23 -31.38
CA ASP A 97 -1.42 11.56 -32.52
C ASP A 97 0.06 11.95 -32.65
N SER A 98 0.50 13.00 -31.99
CA SER A 98 1.90 13.45 -32.00
C SER A 98 2.73 12.88 -30.84
N MET A 99 2.08 12.20 -29.89
CA MET A 99 2.77 11.57 -28.78
C MET A 99 3.50 10.30 -29.23
N THR A 100 4.79 10.27 -28.94
CA THR A 100 5.59 9.06 -29.13
C THR A 100 5.37 8.06 -27.99
N TYR A 101 5.83 6.83 -28.17
CA TYR A 101 5.86 5.84 -27.10
C TYR A 101 6.55 6.36 -25.83
N ASN A 102 7.66 7.08 -25.95
CA ASN A 102 8.35 7.67 -24.81
C ASN A 102 7.54 8.79 -24.12
N ASP A 103 6.81 9.59 -24.88
CA ASP A 103 5.91 10.60 -24.32
C ASP A 103 4.77 9.93 -23.52
N MET A 104 4.21 8.83 -24.02
CA MET A 104 3.19 8.03 -23.34
C MET A 104 3.73 7.42 -22.05
N ARG A 105 4.94 6.86 -22.06
CA ARG A 105 5.59 6.36 -20.85
C ARG A 105 5.82 7.49 -19.84
N SER A 106 6.30 8.65 -20.30
CA SER A 106 6.50 9.81 -19.45
C SER A 106 5.18 10.25 -18.79
N LEU A 107 4.09 10.28 -19.56
CA LEU A 107 2.74 10.59 -19.03
C LEU A 107 2.29 9.54 -18.01
N TYR A 108 2.50 8.26 -18.30
CA TYR A 108 2.19 7.18 -17.35
C TYR A 108 2.90 7.37 -16.00
N PHE A 109 4.22 7.60 -16.01
CA PHE A 109 4.98 7.79 -14.77
C PHE A 109 4.66 9.13 -14.09
N ALA A 110 4.30 10.17 -14.83
CA ALA A 110 3.78 11.40 -14.26
C ALA A 110 2.45 11.14 -13.52
N SER A 111 1.53 10.38 -14.12
CA SER A 111 0.26 9.98 -13.50
C SER A 111 0.48 9.14 -12.24
N ARG A 112 1.46 8.21 -12.26
CA ARG A 112 1.89 7.45 -11.07
C ARG A 112 2.40 8.35 -9.95
N SER A 113 3.14 9.38 -10.29
CA SER A 113 3.76 10.28 -9.31
C SER A 113 2.78 11.15 -8.53
N ILE A 114 1.57 11.34 -9.06
CA ILE A 114 0.46 12.09 -8.44
C ILE A 114 -0.74 11.18 -8.09
N GLU A 115 -0.59 9.86 -8.28
CA GLU A 115 -1.60 8.85 -7.96
C GLU A 115 -2.94 9.03 -8.70
N SER A 116 -2.90 9.50 -9.98
CA SER A 116 -4.10 9.63 -10.82
C SER A 116 -4.54 8.26 -11.34
N GLU A 117 -5.41 7.57 -10.61
CA GLU A 117 -5.85 6.20 -10.90
C GLU A 117 -6.36 6.01 -12.33
N ASN A 118 -7.29 6.88 -12.77
CA ASN A 118 -7.87 6.78 -14.12
C ASN A 118 -6.80 6.85 -15.21
N ASP A 119 -5.84 7.76 -15.08
CA ASP A 119 -4.79 7.93 -16.08
C ASP A 119 -3.76 6.78 -16.01
N ILE A 120 -3.43 6.30 -14.82
CA ILE A 120 -2.55 5.13 -14.65
C ILE A 120 -3.11 3.94 -15.42
N ILE A 121 -4.39 3.63 -15.25
CA ILE A 121 -5.04 2.50 -15.90
C ILE A 121 -5.18 2.75 -17.40
N MET A 122 -5.71 3.92 -17.79
CA MET A 122 -5.97 4.26 -19.20
C MET A 122 -4.68 4.29 -20.03
N ILE A 123 -3.68 5.03 -19.57
CA ILE A 123 -2.42 5.19 -20.29
C ILE A 123 -1.58 3.90 -20.27
N GLY A 124 -1.55 3.22 -19.12
CA GLY A 124 -0.87 1.93 -18.98
C GLY A 124 -1.42 0.90 -19.96
N ASN A 125 -2.73 0.72 -20.02
CA ASN A 125 -3.37 -0.19 -20.98
C ASN A 125 -3.05 0.20 -22.44
N LYS A 126 -3.13 1.49 -22.78
CA LYS A 126 -2.80 1.96 -24.13
C LYS A 126 -1.35 1.71 -24.53
N ILE A 127 -0.42 1.79 -23.58
CA ILE A 127 0.97 1.40 -23.82
C ILE A 127 1.07 -0.12 -24.06
N LEU A 128 0.43 -0.94 -23.23
CA LEU A 128 0.50 -2.39 -23.32
C LEU A 128 -0.23 -2.98 -24.54
N GLU A 129 -1.25 -2.30 -25.07
CA GLU A 129 -1.88 -2.64 -26.36
C GLU A 129 -0.87 -2.63 -27.52
N THR A 130 0.05 -1.67 -27.52
CA THR A 130 1.06 -1.52 -28.58
C THR A 130 2.39 -2.19 -28.24
N ASN A 131 2.72 -2.27 -26.96
CA ASN A 131 4.00 -2.82 -26.44
C ASN A 131 3.74 -3.78 -25.27
N PRO A 132 3.18 -4.97 -25.54
CA PRO A 132 2.76 -5.91 -24.49
C PRO A 132 3.93 -6.54 -23.70
N PHE A 133 5.16 -6.30 -24.12
CA PHE A 133 6.39 -6.72 -23.45
C PHE A 133 7.06 -5.60 -22.63
N ASP A 134 6.41 -4.47 -22.43
CA ASP A 134 6.91 -3.43 -21.54
C ASP A 134 6.77 -3.87 -20.07
N SER A 135 7.73 -4.64 -19.62
CA SER A 135 7.75 -5.20 -18.26
C SER A 135 7.77 -4.12 -17.18
N GLU A 136 8.34 -2.94 -17.46
CA GLU A 136 8.38 -1.85 -16.48
C GLU A 136 6.97 -1.27 -16.22
N ILE A 137 6.19 -1.10 -17.29
CA ILE A 137 4.78 -0.70 -17.14
C ILE A 137 3.97 -1.79 -16.44
N VAL A 138 4.14 -3.06 -16.82
CA VAL A 138 3.46 -4.19 -16.16
C VAL A 138 3.77 -4.22 -14.67
N VAL A 139 5.05 -4.15 -14.29
CA VAL A 139 5.48 -4.14 -12.88
C VAL A 139 4.92 -2.94 -12.13
N SER A 140 4.96 -1.76 -12.74
CA SER A 140 4.46 -0.52 -12.12
C SER A 140 2.95 -0.54 -11.93
N MET A 141 2.17 -1.03 -12.92
CA MET A 141 0.72 -1.20 -12.80
C MET A 141 0.36 -2.25 -11.76
N ALA A 142 1.04 -3.40 -11.79
CA ALA A 142 0.79 -4.48 -10.83
C ALA A 142 1.10 -4.04 -9.38
N SER A 143 2.21 -3.31 -9.18
CA SER A 143 2.50 -2.72 -7.87
C SER A 143 1.39 -1.77 -7.43
N TYR A 144 0.91 -0.90 -8.34
CA TYR A 144 -0.19 0.00 -8.02
C TYR A 144 -1.45 -0.76 -7.59
N PHE A 145 -1.82 -1.81 -8.32
CA PHE A 145 -2.99 -2.62 -7.98
C PHE A 145 -2.83 -3.35 -6.65
N ASN A 146 -1.66 -3.91 -6.38
CA ASN A 146 -1.37 -4.58 -5.11
C ASN A 146 -1.44 -3.61 -3.91
N ASP A 147 -0.95 -2.38 -4.08
CA ASP A 147 -0.90 -1.36 -3.03
C ASP A 147 -2.28 -0.72 -2.76
N ASN A 148 -3.21 -0.81 -3.72
CA ASN A 148 -4.55 -0.20 -3.66
C ASN A 148 -5.69 -1.23 -3.57
N GLU A 149 -5.44 -2.38 -2.96
CA GLU A 149 -6.45 -3.40 -2.67
C GLU A 149 -7.10 -4.05 -3.91
N HIS A 150 -6.38 -4.09 -5.04
CA HIS A 150 -6.81 -4.74 -6.28
C HIS A 150 -5.85 -5.85 -6.75
N PRO A 151 -5.42 -6.78 -5.85
CA PRO A 151 -4.43 -7.80 -6.22
C PRO A 151 -4.92 -8.77 -7.31
N GLU A 152 -6.23 -8.91 -7.53
CA GLU A 152 -6.79 -9.68 -8.63
C GLU A 152 -6.37 -9.13 -10.00
N LYS A 153 -6.36 -7.80 -10.16
CA LYS A 153 -5.91 -7.15 -11.41
C LYS A 153 -4.41 -7.29 -11.61
N ALA A 154 -3.65 -7.23 -10.51
CA ALA A 154 -2.21 -7.46 -10.56
C ALA A 154 -1.88 -8.90 -10.96
N LEU A 155 -2.62 -9.88 -10.41
CA LEU A 155 -2.45 -11.29 -10.73
C LEU A 155 -2.73 -11.57 -12.22
N GLU A 156 -3.86 -11.06 -12.73
CA GLU A 156 -4.26 -11.19 -14.14
C GLU A 156 -3.19 -10.55 -15.07
N LEU A 157 -2.84 -9.29 -14.85
CA LEU A 157 -1.88 -8.55 -15.65
C LEU A 157 -0.51 -9.24 -15.71
N CYS A 158 0.01 -9.66 -14.57
CA CYS A 158 1.29 -10.37 -14.50
C CYS A 158 1.18 -11.78 -15.11
N GLY A 159 0.05 -12.48 -14.91
CA GLY A 159 -0.21 -13.79 -15.49
C GLY A 159 -0.21 -13.74 -17.02
N ASP A 160 -0.86 -12.76 -17.62
CA ASP A 160 -0.88 -12.55 -19.08
C ASP A 160 0.51 -12.25 -19.64
N TYR A 161 1.31 -11.45 -18.94
CA TYR A 161 2.70 -11.22 -19.32
C TYR A 161 3.51 -12.52 -19.24
N MET A 162 3.39 -13.27 -18.14
CA MET A 162 4.16 -14.50 -17.90
C MET A 162 3.83 -15.64 -18.86
N GLN A 163 2.66 -15.64 -19.51
CA GLN A 163 2.36 -16.56 -20.62
C GLN A 163 3.28 -16.35 -21.82
N ARG A 164 3.84 -15.15 -21.98
CA ARG A 164 4.72 -14.74 -23.09
C ARG A 164 6.19 -14.75 -22.68
N ASP A 165 6.49 -14.26 -21.47
CA ASP A 165 7.83 -14.24 -20.87
C ASP A 165 7.76 -14.62 -19.39
N SER A 166 8.02 -15.89 -19.10
CA SER A 166 8.03 -16.43 -17.74
C SER A 166 9.36 -16.24 -17.00
N THR A 167 10.33 -15.54 -17.60
CA THR A 167 11.69 -15.37 -17.04
C THR A 167 11.88 -14.04 -16.33
N ASN A 168 10.97 -13.09 -16.50
CA ASN A 168 11.06 -11.78 -15.89
C ASN A 168 10.78 -11.83 -14.38
N LEU A 169 11.86 -11.74 -13.60
CA LEU A 169 11.77 -11.89 -12.13
C LEU A 169 10.98 -10.74 -11.46
N ALA A 170 10.98 -9.54 -12.04
CA ALA A 170 10.24 -8.41 -11.48
C ALA A 170 8.72 -8.59 -11.64
N VAL A 171 8.27 -9.09 -12.80
CA VAL A 171 6.87 -9.44 -13.04
C VAL A 171 6.47 -10.65 -12.18
N MET A 172 7.31 -11.69 -12.13
CA MET A 172 7.07 -12.86 -11.29
C MET A 172 6.93 -12.50 -9.82
N ARG A 173 7.71 -11.54 -9.31
CA ARG A 173 7.60 -11.02 -7.94
C ARG A 173 6.23 -10.38 -7.69
N GLN A 174 5.75 -9.51 -8.59
CA GLN A 174 4.44 -8.88 -8.44
C GLN A 174 3.31 -9.91 -8.49
N TYR A 175 3.43 -10.91 -9.36
CA TYR A 175 2.50 -12.04 -9.43
C TYR A 175 2.43 -12.82 -8.12
N GLY A 176 3.58 -13.21 -7.57
CA GLY A 176 3.66 -13.95 -6.31
C GLY A 176 3.13 -13.15 -5.12
N TYR A 177 3.35 -11.84 -5.12
CA TYR A 177 2.82 -10.95 -4.09
C TYR A 177 1.30 -10.80 -4.20
N ALA A 178 0.75 -10.63 -5.40
CA ALA A 178 -0.68 -10.63 -5.64
C ALA A 178 -1.34 -11.95 -5.21
N ALA A 179 -0.75 -13.10 -5.54
CA ALA A 179 -1.22 -14.41 -5.10
C ALA A 179 -1.24 -14.51 -3.55
N HIS A 180 -0.21 -13.98 -2.89
CA HIS A 180 -0.15 -13.93 -1.43
C HIS A 180 -1.29 -13.09 -0.84
N LEU A 181 -1.55 -11.89 -1.36
CA LEU A 181 -2.61 -10.99 -0.91
C LEU A 181 -4.01 -11.61 -1.09
N LEU A 182 -4.21 -12.38 -2.15
CA LEU A 182 -5.46 -13.10 -2.43
C LEU A 182 -5.64 -14.39 -1.59
N GLY A 183 -4.64 -14.76 -0.78
CA GLY A 183 -4.69 -16.01 -0.02
C GLY A 183 -4.37 -17.27 -0.83
N ASN A 184 -3.89 -17.12 -2.06
CA ASN A 184 -3.42 -18.22 -2.92
C ASN A 184 -2.03 -18.68 -2.46
N TYR A 185 -1.93 -19.10 -1.19
CA TYR A 185 -0.66 -19.31 -0.50
C TYR A 185 0.24 -20.37 -1.14
N LYS A 186 -0.32 -21.43 -1.72
CA LYS A 186 0.46 -22.45 -2.43
C LYS A 186 1.19 -21.87 -3.64
N GLU A 187 0.47 -21.10 -4.44
CA GLU A 187 0.99 -20.43 -5.62
C GLU A 187 2.05 -19.36 -5.26
N ALA A 188 1.80 -18.57 -4.21
CA ALA A 188 2.77 -17.63 -3.69
C ALA A 188 4.09 -18.32 -3.27
N ILE A 189 4.00 -19.45 -2.54
CA ILE A 189 5.17 -20.24 -2.12
C ILE A 189 5.95 -20.74 -3.34
N GLU A 190 5.27 -21.32 -4.32
CA GLU A 190 5.92 -21.85 -5.53
C GLU A 190 6.63 -20.75 -6.31
N THR A 191 5.97 -19.61 -6.46
CA THR A 191 6.49 -18.45 -7.16
C THR A 191 7.72 -17.87 -6.46
N TYR A 192 7.66 -17.64 -5.13
CA TYR A 192 8.79 -17.11 -4.39
C TYR A 192 9.95 -18.10 -4.26
N LYS A 193 9.70 -19.41 -4.24
CA LYS A 193 10.78 -20.40 -4.35
C LYS A 193 11.50 -20.36 -5.69
N LYS A 194 10.77 -20.14 -6.80
CA LYS A 194 11.41 -19.92 -8.11
C LYS A 194 12.25 -18.64 -8.11
N LEU A 195 11.77 -17.58 -7.47
CA LEU A 195 12.51 -16.33 -7.30
C LEU A 195 13.79 -16.54 -6.49
N GLU A 196 13.75 -17.28 -5.37
CA GLU A 196 14.94 -17.61 -4.56
C GLU A 196 16.01 -18.35 -5.37
N VAL A 197 15.62 -19.36 -6.18
CA VAL A 197 16.55 -20.08 -7.05
C VAL A 197 17.24 -19.15 -8.06
N ASN A 198 16.57 -18.07 -8.46
CA ASN A 198 17.10 -17.05 -9.37
C ASN A 198 17.76 -15.85 -8.66
N GLY A 199 18.13 -16.01 -7.39
CA GLY A 199 18.91 -15.03 -6.65
C GLY A 199 18.09 -14.01 -5.86
N PHE A 200 16.76 -14.09 -5.87
CA PHE A 200 15.88 -13.22 -5.07
C PHE A 200 15.71 -13.79 -3.64
N ASP A 201 16.82 -14.06 -2.99
CA ASP A 201 16.87 -14.54 -1.61
C ASP A 201 17.04 -13.36 -0.64
N ASN A 202 15.94 -12.77 -0.21
CA ASN A 202 15.93 -11.59 0.64
C ASN A 202 14.86 -11.69 1.76
N TYR A 203 14.69 -10.58 2.51
CA TYR A 203 13.69 -10.49 3.57
C TYR A 203 12.26 -10.80 3.08
N GLU A 204 11.86 -10.23 1.94
CA GLU A 204 10.52 -10.36 1.40
C GLU A 204 10.20 -11.82 1.03
N SER A 205 11.10 -12.49 0.28
CA SER A 205 10.88 -13.89 -0.11
C SER A 205 10.73 -14.79 1.12
N ALA A 206 11.61 -14.63 2.09
CA ALA A 206 11.57 -15.42 3.31
C ALA A 206 10.29 -15.15 4.13
N LEU A 207 9.87 -13.89 4.23
CA LEU A 207 8.65 -13.51 4.95
C LEU A 207 7.39 -14.06 4.27
N ILE A 208 7.27 -13.88 2.96
CA ILE A 208 6.10 -14.33 2.19
C ILE A 208 5.96 -15.84 2.22
N ILE A 209 7.03 -16.59 2.00
CA ILE A 209 7.01 -18.07 2.08
C ILE A 209 6.64 -18.50 3.49
N GLY A 210 7.30 -17.95 4.52
CA GLY A 210 7.06 -18.32 5.90
C GLY A 210 5.63 -18.01 6.36
N TYR A 211 5.12 -16.83 6.05
CA TYR A 211 3.74 -16.46 6.37
C TYR A 211 2.72 -17.35 5.62
N SER A 212 2.93 -17.57 4.33
CA SER A 212 2.04 -18.43 3.52
C SER A 212 2.00 -19.87 4.04
N LEU A 213 3.13 -20.41 4.51
CA LEU A 213 3.18 -21.71 5.17
C LEU A 213 2.40 -21.72 6.50
N LEU A 214 2.47 -20.65 7.29
CA LEU A 214 1.64 -20.52 8.50
C LEU A 214 0.15 -20.55 8.18
N LYS A 215 -0.27 -19.86 7.12
CA LYS A 215 -1.67 -19.83 6.67
C LYS A 215 -2.17 -21.19 6.16
N LEU A 216 -1.26 -22.06 5.78
CA LEU A 216 -1.52 -23.46 5.41
C LEU A 216 -1.33 -24.43 6.59
N ASP A 217 -1.40 -23.94 7.83
CA ASP A 217 -1.22 -24.72 9.06
C ASP A 217 0.11 -25.51 9.12
N SER A 218 1.12 -25.07 8.35
CA SER A 218 2.40 -25.72 8.23
C SER A 218 3.49 -24.96 9.06
N ALA A 219 3.20 -24.72 10.34
CA ALA A 219 4.04 -23.92 11.23
C ALA A 219 5.47 -24.45 11.33
N TRP A 220 5.65 -25.78 11.37
CA TRP A 220 6.97 -26.40 11.41
C TRP A 220 7.84 -26.00 10.20
N ASN A 221 7.27 -26.06 9.00
CA ASN A 221 7.96 -25.68 7.77
C ASN A 221 8.12 -24.16 7.60
N ALA A 222 7.27 -23.36 8.25
CA ALA A 222 7.35 -21.90 8.24
C ALA A 222 8.55 -21.35 9.01
N ARG A 223 8.93 -22.01 10.13
CA ARG A 223 9.97 -21.52 11.04
C ARG A 223 11.32 -21.21 10.39
N PRO A 224 11.92 -22.08 9.56
CA PRO A 224 13.21 -21.78 8.95
C PRO A 224 13.16 -20.53 8.05
N TYR A 225 12.06 -20.33 7.31
CA TYR A 225 11.87 -19.14 6.48
C TYR A 225 11.65 -17.87 7.33
N LEU A 226 10.83 -17.95 8.37
CA LEU A 226 10.58 -16.81 9.25
C LEU A 226 11.83 -16.44 10.07
N ARG A 227 12.64 -17.42 10.50
CA ARG A 227 13.94 -17.16 11.13
C ARG A 227 14.86 -16.43 10.17
N LYS A 228 14.98 -16.90 8.92
CA LYS A 228 15.74 -16.25 7.85
C LYS A 228 15.23 -14.80 7.59
N ALA A 229 13.92 -14.58 7.63
CA ALA A 229 13.35 -13.23 7.55
C ALA A 229 13.77 -12.35 8.73
N VAL A 230 13.74 -12.88 9.95
CA VAL A 230 14.20 -12.16 11.15
C VAL A 230 15.68 -11.77 11.04
N GLU A 231 16.53 -12.65 10.52
CA GLU A 231 17.96 -12.38 10.31
C GLU A 231 18.22 -11.28 9.26
N LYS A 232 17.34 -11.18 8.25
CA LYS A 232 17.44 -10.20 7.14
C LYS A 232 16.63 -8.92 7.33
N ARG A 233 15.90 -8.80 8.46
CA ARG A 233 15.07 -7.63 8.73
C ARG A 233 15.88 -6.36 8.95
N LYS A 234 15.28 -5.23 8.63
CA LYS A 234 15.80 -3.92 9.03
C LYS A 234 15.32 -3.56 10.43
N GLU A 235 16.03 -2.61 11.05
CA GLU A 235 15.61 -2.06 12.34
C GLU A 235 14.18 -1.47 12.23
N GLY A 236 13.33 -1.76 13.21
CA GLY A 236 11.92 -1.34 13.23
C GLY A 236 10.96 -2.28 12.48
N GLU A 237 11.44 -3.24 11.68
CA GLU A 237 10.59 -4.24 11.05
C GLU A 237 10.26 -5.37 12.04
N TYR A 238 9.00 -5.52 12.38
CA TYR A 238 8.54 -6.50 13.38
C TYR A 238 7.72 -7.67 12.82
N ALA A 239 7.25 -7.58 11.55
CA ALA A 239 6.33 -8.59 10.98
C ALA A 239 6.91 -10.00 11.02
N SER A 240 8.20 -10.17 10.69
CA SER A 240 8.87 -11.48 10.74
C SER A 240 8.96 -12.07 12.17
N LEU A 241 9.20 -11.23 13.17
CA LEU A 241 9.20 -11.64 14.58
C LEU A 241 7.80 -12.06 15.04
N LEU A 242 6.76 -11.29 14.68
CA LEU A 242 5.37 -11.61 14.98
C LEU A 242 5.00 -12.99 14.43
N HIS A 243 5.31 -13.23 13.16
CA HIS A 243 4.98 -14.51 12.53
C HIS A 243 5.83 -15.66 13.04
N LEU A 244 7.12 -15.41 13.36
CA LEU A 244 7.97 -16.42 13.97
C LEU A 244 7.47 -16.81 15.36
N GLY A 245 7.07 -15.82 16.17
CA GLY A 245 6.46 -16.06 17.49
C GLY A 245 5.22 -16.93 17.40
N ASN A 246 4.33 -16.61 16.45
CA ASN A 246 3.13 -17.42 16.19
C ASN A 246 3.48 -18.83 15.70
N ALA A 247 4.50 -18.99 14.87
CA ALA A 247 4.96 -20.30 14.41
C ALA A 247 5.49 -21.15 15.57
N TYR A 248 6.27 -20.58 16.47
CA TYR A 248 6.75 -21.27 17.68
C TYR A 248 5.60 -21.70 18.58
N ILE A 249 4.63 -20.82 18.84
CA ILE A 249 3.43 -21.12 19.64
C ILE A 249 2.63 -22.28 19.02
N ALA A 250 2.44 -22.25 17.70
CA ALA A 250 1.75 -23.30 16.97
C ALA A 250 2.48 -24.67 17.04
N CYS A 251 3.82 -24.64 17.13
CA CYS A 251 4.64 -25.84 17.32
C CYS A 251 4.73 -26.30 18.78
N GLY A 252 4.14 -25.56 19.74
CA GLY A 252 4.25 -25.87 21.17
C GLY A 252 5.51 -25.35 21.85
N GLU A 253 6.36 -24.62 21.14
CA GLU A 253 7.58 -23.97 21.64
C GLU A 253 7.21 -22.59 22.23
N TYR A 254 6.48 -22.63 23.35
CA TYR A 254 5.84 -21.43 23.90
C TYR A 254 6.83 -20.39 24.44
N GLY A 255 7.99 -20.85 24.99
CA GLY A 255 8.99 -19.93 25.52
C GLY A 255 9.57 -19.02 24.45
N GLU A 256 10.00 -19.61 23.35
CA GLU A 256 10.54 -18.93 22.17
C GLU A 256 9.49 -18.01 21.55
N GLY A 257 8.25 -18.52 21.40
CA GLY A 257 7.16 -17.76 20.86
C GLY A 257 6.83 -16.51 21.68
N ILE A 258 6.72 -16.65 22.99
CA ILE A 258 6.50 -15.54 23.92
C ILE A 258 7.66 -14.54 23.85
N GLY A 259 8.91 -15.01 23.76
CA GLY A 259 10.09 -14.15 23.61
C GLY A 259 10.00 -13.27 22.38
N CYS A 260 9.68 -13.85 21.22
CA CYS A 260 9.46 -13.09 19.97
C CYS A 260 8.36 -12.03 20.11
N LEU A 261 7.23 -12.38 20.74
CA LEU A 261 6.12 -11.44 20.90
C LEU A 261 6.46 -10.27 21.84
N TYR A 262 7.23 -10.49 22.89
CA TYR A 262 7.71 -9.39 23.73
C TYR A 262 8.71 -8.50 22.98
N GLU A 263 9.60 -9.05 22.17
CA GLU A 263 10.49 -8.26 21.31
C GLU A 263 9.71 -7.39 20.31
N VAL A 264 8.60 -7.89 19.76
CA VAL A 264 7.68 -7.07 18.95
C VAL A 264 7.12 -5.91 19.77
N ILE A 265 6.64 -6.17 21.00
CA ILE A 265 6.09 -5.14 21.89
C ILE A 265 7.13 -4.02 22.17
N GLU A 266 8.40 -4.38 22.34
CA GLU A 266 9.49 -3.41 22.57
C GLU A 266 9.87 -2.62 21.32
N THR A 267 9.68 -3.21 20.12
CA THR A 267 10.10 -2.60 18.85
C THR A 267 9.10 -1.58 18.32
N ILE A 268 7.80 -1.74 18.58
CA ILE A 268 6.75 -0.95 17.96
C ILE A 268 6.29 0.23 18.80
N THR A 269 5.83 1.29 18.12
CA THR A 269 5.04 2.34 18.77
C THR A 269 3.66 1.79 19.13
N PRO A 270 3.11 2.07 20.32
CA PRO A 270 1.82 1.52 20.75
C PRO A 270 0.70 1.72 19.73
N LYS A 271 0.11 0.60 19.30
CA LYS A 271 -1.11 0.55 18.47
C LYS A 271 -2.10 -0.36 19.19
N ASN A 272 -3.22 0.16 19.64
CA ASN A 272 -4.16 -0.56 20.52
C ASN A 272 -4.51 -1.96 20.02
N ASP A 273 -4.90 -2.12 18.76
CA ASP A 273 -5.32 -3.42 18.23
C ASP A 273 -4.17 -4.44 18.16
N LEU A 274 -2.97 -3.99 17.82
CA LEU A 274 -1.82 -4.88 17.76
C LEU A 274 -1.39 -5.31 19.15
N TYR A 275 -1.32 -4.40 20.11
CA TYR A 275 -0.97 -4.73 21.52
C TYR A 275 -1.98 -5.68 22.13
N TYR A 276 -3.28 -5.47 21.88
CA TYR A 276 -4.31 -6.41 22.29
C TYR A 276 -4.02 -7.81 21.75
N SER A 277 -3.75 -7.95 20.47
CA SER A 277 -3.49 -9.25 19.83
C SER A 277 -2.23 -9.92 20.36
N LEU A 278 -1.16 -9.15 20.60
CA LEU A 278 0.09 -9.67 21.16
C LEU A 278 -0.11 -10.23 22.57
N TYR A 279 -0.71 -9.43 23.47
CA TYR A 279 -0.95 -9.88 24.85
C TYR A 279 -1.97 -11.02 24.91
N ASN A 280 -2.96 -11.06 24.00
CA ASN A 280 -3.87 -12.20 23.92
C ASN A 280 -3.13 -13.49 23.55
N SER A 281 -2.27 -13.46 22.52
CA SER A 281 -1.45 -14.61 22.11
C SER A 281 -0.49 -15.06 23.21
N ILE A 282 0.12 -14.13 23.94
CA ILE A 282 0.97 -14.41 25.10
C ILE A 282 0.14 -15.08 26.21
N GLY A 283 -1.06 -14.57 26.49
CA GLY A 283 -1.99 -15.13 27.48
C GLY A 283 -2.38 -16.57 27.13
N GLU A 284 -2.74 -16.84 25.89
CA GLU A 284 -3.05 -18.17 25.39
C GLU A 284 -1.86 -19.13 25.49
N ALA A 285 -0.64 -18.66 25.16
CA ALA A 285 0.57 -19.46 25.25
C ALA A 285 0.87 -19.86 26.69
N TYR A 286 0.73 -18.93 27.66
CA TYR A 286 0.85 -19.27 29.08
C TYR A 286 -0.27 -20.19 29.56
N TYR A 287 -1.50 -20.03 29.10
CA TYR A 287 -2.61 -20.93 29.42
C TYR A 287 -2.32 -22.37 28.98
N LYS A 288 -1.84 -22.55 27.74
CA LYS A 288 -1.47 -23.90 27.23
C LYS A 288 -0.37 -24.55 28.05
N GLN A 289 0.51 -23.77 28.65
CA GLN A 289 1.53 -24.23 29.62
C GLN A 289 0.98 -24.44 31.04
N LYS A 290 -0.29 -24.14 31.30
CA LYS A 290 -0.94 -24.12 32.61
C LYS A 290 -0.32 -23.15 33.60
N ILE A 291 0.36 -22.10 33.12
CA ILE A 291 0.95 -21.03 33.94
C ILE A 291 -0.10 -19.92 34.12
N TYR A 292 -1.16 -20.26 34.85
CA TYR A 292 -2.38 -19.45 34.94
C TYR A 292 -2.17 -18.02 35.45
N GLU A 293 -1.26 -17.79 36.38
CA GLU A 293 -0.99 -16.45 36.90
C GLU A 293 -0.39 -15.52 35.83
N LYS A 294 0.56 -16.03 35.01
CA LYS A 294 1.12 -15.25 33.90
C LYS A 294 0.11 -15.04 32.78
N ALA A 295 -0.71 -16.08 32.52
CA ALA A 295 -1.81 -15.94 31.54
C ALA A 295 -2.80 -14.87 31.98
N ALA A 296 -3.23 -14.87 33.24
CA ALA A 296 -4.13 -13.84 33.78
C ALA A 296 -3.55 -12.43 33.68
N LYS A 297 -2.25 -12.26 33.94
CA LYS A 297 -1.57 -10.96 33.79
C LYS A 297 -1.55 -10.50 32.33
N ALA A 298 -1.25 -11.39 31.40
CA ALA A 298 -1.26 -11.04 29.96
C ALA A 298 -2.66 -10.66 29.49
N PHE A 299 -3.70 -11.43 29.86
CA PHE A 299 -5.08 -11.04 29.56
C PHE A 299 -5.50 -9.72 30.26
N LEU A 300 -4.98 -9.42 31.44
CA LEU A 300 -5.23 -8.14 32.09
C LEU A 300 -4.60 -6.98 31.32
N GLU A 301 -3.42 -7.16 30.72
CA GLU A 301 -2.85 -6.15 29.82
C GLU A 301 -3.77 -5.88 28.61
N CYS A 302 -4.47 -6.91 28.05
CA CYS A 302 -5.44 -6.72 26.98
C CYS A 302 -6.53 -5.71 27.33
N THR A 303 -6.96 -5.65 28.62
CA THR A 303 -8.04 -4.72 29.03
C THR A 303 -7.64 -3.25 28.95
N LYS A 304 -6.34 -2.93 28.87
CA LYS A 304 -5.88 -1.55 28.67
C LYS A 304 -6.14 -1.05 27.23
N TYR A 305 -6.28 -1.97 26.30
CA TYR A 305 -6.43 -1.67 24.87
C TYR A 305 -7.86 -1.90 24.36
N LYS A 306 -8.57 -2.91 24.89
CA LYS A 306 -9.98 -3.22 24.61
C LYS A 306 -10.70 -3.57 25.91
N SER A 307 -11.08 -2.56 26.68
CA SER A 307 -11.75 -2.72 27.98
C SER A 307 -13.21 -3.20 27.87
N ASP A 308 -13.81 -3.08 26.70
CA ASP A 308 -15.20 -3.41 26.38
C ASP A 308 -15.37 -4.83 25.76
N ASN A 309 -14.28 -5.58 25.61
CA ASN A 309 -14.36 -6.96 25.15
C ASN A 309 -14.66 -7.94 26.28
N PRO A 310 -15.86 -8.54 26.34
CA PRO A 310 -16.26 -9.44 27.43
C PRO A 310 -15.37 -10.68 27.53
N LEU A 311 -14.94 -11.24 26.40
CA LEU A 311 -14.18 -12.51 26.36
C LEU A 311 -12.83 -12.40 27.09
N VAL A 312 -12.24 -11.22 27.18
CA VAL A 312 -11.01 -11.02 27.97
C VAL A 312 -11.25 -11.29 29.45
N TYR A 313 -12.34 -10.77 30.01
CA TYR A 313 -12.68 -11.00 31.42
C TYR A 313 -13.10 -12.43 31.68
N TYR A 314 -13.77 -13.08 30.72
CA TYR A 314 -14.02 -14.52 30.77
C TYR A 314 -12.72 -15.31 30.85
N ASN A 315 -11.74 -15.01 29.99
CA ASN A 315 -10.43 -15.68 30.00
C ASN A 315 -9.74 -15.48 31.37
N ILE A 316 -9.73 -14.26 31.92
CA ILE A 316 -9.15 -14.01 33.24
C ILE A 316 -9.85 -14.85 34.32
N ALA A 317 -11.19 -14.93 34.28
CA ALA A 317 -11.95 -15.74 35.23
C ALA A 317 -11.60 -17.24 35.11
N GLN A 318 -11.43 -17.77 33.90
CA GLN A 318 -10.97 -19.15 33.68
C GLN A 318 -9.56 -19.39 34.25
N MET A 319 -8.65 -18.41 34.15
CA MET A 319 -7.33 -18.50 34.76
C MET A 319 -7.44 -18.52 36.29
N CYS A 320 -8.29 -17.69 36.87
CA CYS A 320 -8.57 -17.67 38.31
C CYS A 320 -9.16 -19.02 38.79
N LYS A 321 -10.07 -19.59 38.02
CA LYS A 321 -10.61 -20.95 38.27
C LYS A 321 -9.48 -22.01 38.28
N GLY A 322 -8.59 -21.97 37.29
CA GLY A 322 -7.41 -22.87 37.22
C GLY A 322 -6.47 -22.76 38.42
N MET A 323 -6.39 -21.57 39.03
CA MET A 323 -5.61 -21.31 40.25
C MET A 323 -6.40 -21.61 41.54
N LYS A 324 -7.66 -21.96 41.48
CA LYS A 324 -8.60 -22.08 42.60
C LYS A 324 -8.76 -20.79 43.40
N ASP A 325 -8.60 -19.64 42.76
CA ASP A 325 -8.81 -18.32 43.32
C ASP A 325 -10.25 -17.87 43.08
N GLU A 326 -11.14 -18.39 43.92
CA GLU A 326 -12.59 -18.18 43.78
C GLU A 326 -12.99 -16.71 43.93
N LYS A 327 -12.26 -15.92 44.73
CA LYS A 327 -12.54 -14.48 44.89
C LYS A 327 -12.27 -13.69 43.59
N ARG A 328 -11.10 -13.93 42.98
CA ARG A 328 -10.81 -13.31 41.68
C ARG A 328 -11.70 -13.89 40.56
N GLU A 329 -12.02 -15.19 40.60
CA GLU A 329 -12.95 -15.80 39.65
C GLU A 329 -14.30 -15.07 39.67
N ILE A 330 -14.93 -14.90 40.86
CA ILE A 330 -16.18 -14.15 41.00
C ILE A 330 -16.05 -12.72 40.47
N LYS A 331 -14.97 -12.03 40.82
CA LYS A 331 -14.75 -10.64 40.38
C LYS A 331 -14.78 -10.50 38.88
N TYR A 332 -14.01 -11.32 38.16
CA TYR A 332 -13.88 -11.21 36.71
C TYR A 332 -15.07 -11.81 35.95
N SER A 333 -15.72 -12.85 36.52
CA SER A 333 -16.98 -13.39 35.99
C SER A 333 -18.10 -12.34 36.05
N LYS A 334 -18.22 -11.58 37.16
CA LYS A 334 -19.17 -10.47 37.24
C LYS A 334 -18.84 -9.39 36.23
N LYS A 335 -17.57 -9.04 36.05
CA LYS A 335 -17.17 -8.05 35.05
C LYS A 335 -17.48 -8.51 33.61
N PHE A 336 -17.35 -9.80 33.31
CA PHE A 336 -17.81 -10.39 32.05
C PHE A 336 -19.32 -10.20 31.88
N LEU A 337 -20.12 -10.53 32.89
CA LEU A 337 -21.58 -10.42 32.84
C LEU A 337 -22.03 -8.96 32.65
N ASP A 338 -21.40 -7.99 33.33
CA ASP A 338 -21.71 -6.57 33.25
C ASP A 338 -21.65 -6.03 31.82
N ILE A 339 -20.73 -6.56 31.00
CA ILE A 339 -20.50 -6.11 29.62
C ILE A 339 -20.84 -7.17 28.56
N SER A 340 -21.49 -8.27 28.96
CA SER A 340 -21.85 -9.38 28.05
C SER A 340 -22.80 -8.97 26.94
N HIS A 341 -23.50 -7.82 27.09
CA HIS A 341 -24.35 -7.24 26.05
C HIS A 341 -23.58 -6.78 24.80
N HIS A 342 -22.24 -6.71 24.84
CA HIS A 342 -21.38 -6.49 23.68
C HIS A 342 -21.13 -7.76 22.86
N LEU A 343 -21.53 -8.95 23.35
CA LEU A 343 -21.43 -10.19 22.56
C LEU A 343 -22.56 -10.24 21.54
N GLU A 344 -22.25 -10.86 20.40
CA GLU A 344 -23.26 -11.17 19.39
C GLU A 344 -24.36 -12.08 19.97
N ASP A 345 -25.61 -11.86 19.56
CA ASP A 345 -26.78 -12.62 20.02
C ASP A 345 -26.85 -14.01 19.35
N THR A 346 -25.91 -14.89 19.73
CA THR A 346 -25.83 -16.27 19.25
C THR A 346 -26.25 -17.26 20.35
N PRO A 347 -26.76 -18.47 19.97
CA PRO A 347 -27.06 -19.52 20.94
C PRO A 347 -25.86 -19.87 21.83
N GLN A 348 -24.66 -19.91 21.26
CA GLN A 348 -23.40 -20.20 21.97
C GLN A 348 -23.08 -19.15 23.03
N ASN A 349 -23.25 -17.87 22.70
CA ASN A 349 -23.01 -16.78 23.64
C ASN A 349 -24.04 -16.73 24.75
N LYS A 350 -25.32 -17.05 24.44
CA LYS A 350 -26.37 -17.20 25.46
C LYS A 350 -26.07 -18.32 26.44
N GLU A 351 -25.62 -19.47 25.97
CA GLU A 351 -25.22 -20.61 26.79
C GLU A 351 -24.00 -20.26 27.65
N LEU A 352 -22.99 -19.57 27.07
CA LEU A 352 -21.82 -19.08 27.81
C LEU A 352 -22.22 -18.17 28.95
N ILE A 353 -23.05 -17.15 28.68
CA ILE A 353 -23.52 -16.19 29.69
C ILE A 353 -24.22 -16.95 30.83
N LYS A 354 -25.17 -17.82 30.49
CA LYS A 354 -25.91 -18.64 31.46
C LYS A 354 -24.98 -19.49 32.32
N SER A 355 -23.98 -20.14 31.72
CA SER A 355 -23.02 -20.96 32.46
C SER A 355 -22.20 -20.16 33.47
N VAL A 356 -21.84 -18.90 33.11
CA VAL A 356 -21.11 -17.99 33.99
C VAL A 356 -22.01 -17.48 35.10
N GLU A 357 -23.30 -17.17 34.84
CA GLU A 357 -24.27 -16.78 35.85
C GLU A 357 -24.44 -17.88 36.92
N GLU A 358 -24.69 -19.11 36.49
CA GLU A 358 -24.82 -20.28 37.37
C GLU A 358 -23.56 -20.48 38.23
N ARG A 359 -22.37 -20.31 37.60
CA ARG A 359 -21.10 -20.44 38.34
C ARG A 359 -20.89 -19.33 39.38
N VAL A 360 -21.22 -18.10 39.05
CA VAL A 360 -21.14 -16.96 40.00
C VAL A 360 -22.11 -17.14 41.15
N GLU A 361 -23.33 -17.63 40.89
CA GLU A 361 -24.29 -17.93 41.93
C GLU A 361 -23.79 -19.01 42.88
N TYR A 362 -23.27 -20.12 42.32
CA TYR A 362 -22.70 -21.20 43.10
C TYR A 362 -21.57 -20.71 44.03
N LEU A 363 -20.57 -20.03 43.48
CA LEU A 363 -19.42 -19.54 44.23
C LEU A 363 -19.82 -18.51 45.30
N SER A 364 -20.76 -17.61 44.96
CA SER A 364 -21.23 -16.59 45.93
C SER A 364 -21.88 -17.20 47.16
N LYS A 365 -22.47 -18.40 47.04
CA LYS A 365 -23.08 -19.12 48.17
C LYS A 365 -22.03 -19.90 49.05
N HIS A 366 -20.88 -20.24 48.51
CA HIS A 366 -19.92 -21.12 49.13
C HIS A 366 -18.62 -20.41 49.60
N VAL A 367 -18.23 -19.30 48.96
CA VAL A 367 -17.01 -18.54 49.27
C VAL A 367 -17.23 -17.47 50.38
N THR A 368 -18.46 -17.12 50.66
CA THR A 368 -18.85 -16.12 51.69
C THR A 368 -18.97 -16.74 53.11
N LYS A 369 -18.65 -17.98 53.25
CA LYS A 369 -18.50 -18.62 54.56
C LYS A 369 -17.01 -18.86 54.83
#